data_9d135cf38723829038d727d2673e0b50
#
_entry.id   9d135cf38723829038d727d2673e0b50
#
_cell.length_a   1.000
_cell.length_b   1.000
_cell.length_c   1.000
_cell.angle_alpha   90.00
_cell.angle_beta   90.00
_cell.angle_gamma   90.00
#
_symmetry.space_group_name_H-M   'P 1'
#
loop_
_entity.id
_entity.type
_entity.pdbx_description
1 polymer ?
#
loop_
_entity_poly.entity_id
_entity_poly.type
_entity_poly.pdbx_seq_one_letter_code
_entity_poly.pdbx_strand_id
1 'polypeptide(L)'
;MNNIVIPPGKYERIEANKMKKTMVALFLAVIMLLSLAACGQNAAVSSEAQTSEQAAIASADMDAAESSEENGWTGEVSHIIVTYDTLGVTPTDLDKIQEAVNARTIPEIGVEVEFKAVSAYDAFALFPTWIGTGERVDLMMPLLQDLRTYVDQGMILPLDSLIAENAPHLQALIEQFPSVTGNNIIDGETYAILSVPNLTGQGGGYIIGQQYVDEVDWDYDPARVYSFAELGELFALIKENHPDIYPCGVVMSGKTDSEYAYSHGAFDTLSGSPKHTGVLMGTDSTTFVNLYETEEYVEYLHYLREWYQAGYIHPDSATMDGSVTSLKDAGVTAGYFMVSAPVQRGENDYIIRLSEPYTASAGAGGWVIPITAEEPEAAIRFIDLVWSDTDLANLIQWGIEGEHYVMLDESIGYIGFPEGVDASTSGYYNTLGLWGDTRSIYIWTPTSSQADNDAYSAEAVQHKTQGIGISYSMANVTNEVAALSAVVAQYVPALESGSVDIDTYYPEFINALRAAGIDTVIADKQAQFDVQYGK
;
A
#
# COMPACT_ATOMS: atom_id res chain seq x y z
N MET A 1 22.90 47.07 -12.99
CA MET A 1 23.10 45.62 -13.18
C MET A 1 23.79 45.09 -11.94
N ASN A 2 23.04 44.66 -10.94
CA ASN A 2 23.56 44.10 -9.70
C ASN A 2 23.50 42.58 -9.78
N ASN A 3 24.63 41.94 -9.95
CA ASN A 3 24.80 40.52 -9.86
C ASN A 3 24.64 40.07 -8.40
N ILE A 4 23.54 39.40 -8.09
CA ILE A 4 23.38 38.73 -6.79
C ILE A 4 24.11 37.39 -6.89
N VAL A 5 25.23 37.29 -6.22
CA VAL A 5 26.00 36.05 -6.05
C VAL A 5 25.34 35.28 -4.89
N ILE A 6 24.72 34.14 -5.18
CA ILE A 6 24.17 33.21 -4.18
C ILE A 6 25.30 32.30 -3.70
N PRO A 7 25.50 32.12 -2.39
CA PRO A 7 26.58 31.26 -1.87
C PRO A 7 26.32 29.78 -2.17
N PRO A 8 27.34 28.95 -2.42
CA PRO A 8 27.22 27.57 -2.93
C PRO A 8 26.50 26.55 -2.01
N GLY A 9 26.21 26.82 -0.80
CA GLY A 9 25.46 25.89 0.08
C GLY A 9 23.92 26.01 0.02
N LYS A 10 23.38 26.98 -0.72
CA LYS A 10 21.93 27.18 -0.83
C LYS A 10 21.31 26.38 -1.98
N TYR A 11 22.07 26.10 -3.02
CA TYR A 11 21.60 25.30 -4.17
C TYR A 11 21.43 23.83 -3.79
N GLU A 12 22.35 23.25 -3.06
CA GLU A 12 22.26 21.85 -2.59
C GLU A 12 21.06 21.64 -1.63
N ARG A 13 20.73 22.61 -0.78
CA ARG A 13 19.55 22.54 0.09
C ARG A 13 18.23 22.68 -0.66
N ILE A 14 18.20 23.43 -1.75
CA ILE A 14 17.01 23.62 -2.57
C ILE A 14 16.75 22.37 -3.42
N GLU A 15 17.80 21.77 -3.96
CA GLU A 15 17.70 20.49 -4.71
C GLU A 15 17.35 19.32 -3.79
N ALA A 16 17.97 19.21 -2.63
CA ALA A 16 17.63 18.20 -1.63
C ALA A 16 16.18 18.35 -1.12
N ASN A 17 15.69 19.57 -0.93
CA ASN A 17 14.28 19.81 -0.58
C ASN A 17 13.31 19.56 -1.74
N LYS A 18 13.70 19.82 -2.98
CA LYS A 18 12.88 19.43 -4.15
C LYS A 18 12.81 17.92 -4.30
N MET A 19 13.94 17.24 -4.18
CA MET A 19 14.01 15.78 -4.26
C MET A 19 13.22 15.11 -3.12
N LYS A 20 13.32 15.62 -1.88
CA LYS A 20 12.48 15.17 -0.75
C LYS A 20 10.99 15.40 -1.00
N LYS A 21 10.58 16.55 -1.54
CA LYS A 21 9.17 16.83 -1.88
C LYS A 21 8.64 15.93 -3.00
N THR A 22 9.45 15.62 -4.00
CA THR A 22 9.05 14.75 -5.12
C THR A 22 8.94 13.28 -4.65
N MET A 23 9.86 12.83 -3.79
CA MET A 23 9.74 11.52 -3.14
C MET A 23 8.51 11.44 -2.20
N VAL A 24 8.21 12.50 -1.45
CA VAL A 24 7.01 12.58 -0.60
C VAL A 24 5.73 12.43 -1.41
N ALA A 25 5.64 13.07 -2.57
CA ALA A 25 4.46 12.95 -3.43
C ALA A 25 4.30 11.52 -4.01
N LEU A 26 5.40 10.87 -4.40
CA LEU A 26 5.37 9.49 -4.89
C LEU A 26 4.97 8.50 -3.78
N PHE A 27 5.48 8.72 -2.58
CA PHE A 27 5.25 7.84 -1.42
C PHE A 27 3.84 8.03 -0.84
N LEU A 28 3.31 9.26 -0.82
CA LEU A 28 1.92 9.52 -0.44
C LEU A 28 0.92 8.85 -1.38
N ALA A 29 1.21 8.77 -2.67
CA ALA A 29 0.36 8.06 -3.63
C ALA A 29 0.32 6.54 -3.38
N VAL A 30 1.39 5.96 -2.83
CA VAL A 30 1.48 4.51 -2.57
C VAL A 30 1.05 4.17 -1.14
N ILE A 31 1.26 5.08 -0.17
CA ILE A 31 0.81 4.91 1.22
C ILE A 31 -0.70 5.17 1.34
N MET A 32 -1.31 5.94 0.45
CA MET A 32 -2.77 5.99 0.31
C MET A 32 -3.37 4.64 -0.10
N LEU A 33 -2.58 3.71 -0.59
CA LEU A 33 -2.97 2.30 -0.76
C LEU A 33 -3.05 1.55 0.59
N LEU A 34 -2.47 2.08 1.66
CA LEU A 34 -2.36 1.41 2.96
C LEU A 34 -2.94 2.21 4.14
N SER A 35 -3.25 3.50 3.99
CA SER A 35 -3.62 4.34 5.14
C SER A 35 -4.48 5.55 4.80
N LEU A 36 -5.69 5.36 4.29
CA LEU A 36 -6.72 6.40 4.31
C LEU A 36 -7.61 6.23 5.54
N ALA A 37 -7.04 6.48 6.69
CA ALA A 37 -7.80 6.68 7.90
C ALA A 37 -7.15 7.81 8.68
N ALA A 38 -7.48 9.03 8.41
CA ALA A 38 -7.51 10.12 9.36
C ALA A 38 -7.42 11.48 8.68
N CYS A 39 -8.54 12.12 8.53
CA CYS A 39 -8.74 13.56 8.77
C CYS A 39 -10.24 13.83 8.70
N GLY A 40 -10.93 13.67 9.81
CA GLY A 40 -12.28 14.17 10.02
C GLY A 40 -12.24 15.32 11.01
N GLN A 41 -12.57 16.51 10.58
CA GLN A 41 -12.74 17.65 11.46
C GLN A 41 -14.05 17.55 12.25
N ASN A 42 -13.95 17.80 13.56
CA ASN A 42 -15.02 17.88 14.53
C ASN A 42 -16.15 18.84 14.12
N ALA A 43 -17.38 18.32 14.11
CA ALA A 43 -18.57 19.11 14.33
C ALA A 43 -19.19 18.70 15.68
N ALA A 44 -19.18 19.62 16.62
CA ALA A 44 -19.73 19.42 17.94
C ALA A 44 -21.25 19.28 17.88
N VAL A 45 -21.79 18.20 18.42
CA VAL A 45 -23.20 18.06 18.78
C VAL A 45 -23.32 17.97 20.30
N SER A 46 -24.07 18.89 20.82
CA SER A 46 -24.38 19.08 22.24
C SER A 46 -25.17 17.90 22.81
N SER A 47 -24.73 17.45 23.99
CA SER A 47 -25.36 16.46 24.84
C SER A 47 -26.66 16.98 25.49
N GLU A 48 -27.68 16.16 25.54
CA GLU A 48 -28.66 16.18 26.63
C GLU A 48 -28.61 14.83 27.36
N ALA A 49 -28.37 14.97 28.65
CA ALA A 49 -28.27 13.86 29.61
C ALA A 49 -29.65 13.28 29.92
N GLN A 50 -29.76 11.96 30.00
CA GLN A 50 -30.76 11.30 30.84
C GLN A 50 -30.13 10.18 31.64
N THR A 51 -30.21 10.39 32.96
CA THR A 51 -29.95 9.45 34.05
C THR A 51 -31.02 8.39 34.16
N SER A 52 -30.64 7.11 34.39
CA SER A 52 -31.26 6.20 35.36
C SER A 52 -30.60 4.82 35.31
N GLU A 53 -30.17 4.48 36.43
CA GLU A 53 -30.51 3.43 37.41
C GLU A 53 -29.55 2.24 37.43
N GLN A 54 -28.89 2.19 38.61
CA GLN A 54 -28.15 1.02 39.14
C GLN A 54 -29.03 -0.22 39.23
N ALA A 55 -28.54 -1.33 38.75
CA ALA A 55 -28.91 -2.64 39.28
C ALA A 55 -27.65 -3.43 39.66
N ALA A 56 -27.42 -3.54 40.94
CA ALA A 56 -26.44 -4.45 41.52
C ALA A 56 -26.86 -5.89 41.29
N ILE A 57 -25.98 -6.73 40.76
CA ILE A 57 -26.11 -8.19 40.86
C ILE A 57 -24.83 -8.77 41.39
N ALA A 58 -25.07 -9.60 42.39
CA ALA A 58 -24.18 -10.21 43.37
C ALA A 58 -22.99 -10.98 42.79
N SER A 59 -21.89 -10.86 43.55
CA SER A 59 -20.78 -11.79 43.59
C SER A 59 -21.23 -13.24 43.78
N ALA A 60 -20.85 -14.11 42.86
CA ALA A 60 -20.80 -15.54 43.05
C ALA A 60 -19.32 -15.95 43.01
N ASP A 61 -18.82 -16.37 44.15
CA ASP A 61 -17.58 -17.12 44.31
C ASP A 61 -17.62 -18.35 43.40
N MET A 62 -16.65 -18.47 42.53
CA MET A 62 -16.26 -19.77 41.99
C MET A 62 -14.76 -19.98 42.27
N ASP A 63 -14.57 -20.95 43.15
CA ASP A 63 -13.29 -21.53 43.50
C ASP A 63 -12.46 -22.00 42.32
N ALA A 64 -11.18 -21.70 42.41
CA ALA A 64 -10.04 -22.47 41.96
C ALA A 64 -10.26 -23.41 40.74
N ALA A 65 -9.95 -22.92 39.57
CA ALA A 65 -9.42 -23.76 38.50
C ALA A 65 -7.90 -23.79 38.62
N GLU A 66 -7.39 -24.99 38.64
CA GLU A 66 -5.99 -25.36 38.81
C GLU A 66 -5.08 -24.64 37.80
N SER A 67 -3.91 -24.27 38.31
CA SER A 67 -2.74 -23.77 37.61
C SER A 67 -2.52 -24.51 36.29
N SER A 68 -2.73 -23.83 35.17
CA SER A 68 -1.99 -24.16 33.96
C SER A 68 -0.51 -23.92 34.24
N GLU A 69 0.31 -24.97 34.09
CA GLU A 69 1.76 -24.89 34.14
C GLU A 69 2.22 -23.74 33.24
N GLU A 70 2.98 -22.81 33.78
CA GLU A 70 3.68 -21.77 33.06
C GLU A 70 4.67 -22.42 32.13
N ASN A 71 4.28 -22.64 30.88
CA ASN A 71 5.19 -22.94 29.74
C ASN A 71 5.87 -21.64 29.29
N GLY A 72 6.55 -20.96 30.20
CA GLY A 72 7.38 -19.81 29.87
C GLY A 72 8.71 -20.26 29.22
N TRP A 73 9.32 -19.37 28.48
CA TRP A 73 10.63 -19.59 27.90
C TRP A 73 11.67 -19.90 28.98
N THR A 74 12.43 -21.00 28.79
CA THR A 74 13.45 -21.47 29.74
C THR A 74 14.87 -21.41 29.16
N GLY A 75 15.02 -20.97 27.91
CA GLY A 75 16.31 -20.83 27.24
C GLY A 75 17.00 -19.48 27.51
N GLU A 76 18.11 -19.26 26.85
CA GLU A 76 18.78 -17.96 26.82
C GLU A 76 17.91 -16.95 26.06
N VAL A 77 17.91 -15.67 26.50
CA VAL A 77 17.17 -14.59 25.83
C VAL A 77 18.03 -14.05 24.71
N SER A 78 17.52 -14.08 23.50
CA SER A 78 18.13 -13.48 22.32
C SER A 78 17.72 -12.02 22.20
N HIS A 79 18.67 -11.13 21.86
CA HIS A 79 18.39 -9.72 21.59
C HIS A 79 18.36 -9.52 20.07
N ILE A 80 17.28 -8.92 19.55
CA ILE A 80 17.14 -8.60 18.11
C ILE A 80 16.93 -7.11 17.88
N ILE A 81 17.49 -6.60 16.78
CA ILE A 81 17.28 -5.24 16.28
C ILE A 81 16.30 -5.30 15.11
N VAL A 82 15.14 -4.66 15.29
CA VAL A 82 14.04 -4.65 14.33
C VAL A 82 13.82 -3.23 13.81
N THR A 83 13.76 -3.02 12.48
CA THR A 83 13.42 -1.71 11.96
C THR A 83 11.96 -1.37 12.32
N TYR A 84 11.75 -0.11 12.68
CA TYR A 84 10.43 0.44 12.92
C TYR A 84 10.21 1.59 11.92
N ASP A 85 9.47 1.27 10.86
CA ASP A 85 9.30 2.19 9.75
C ASP A 85 8.28 3.29 10.12
N THR A 86 8.65 4.54 9.84
CA THR A 86 7.84 5.72 10.11
C THR A 86 7.61 6.55 8.84
N LEU A 87 6.60 7.41 8.85
CA LEU A 87 6.36 8.39 7.78
C LEU A 87 7.13 9.71 8.01
N GLY A 88 8.34 9.62 8.56
CA GLY A 88 9.26 10.74 8.76
C GLY A 88 9.30 11.30 10.19
N VAL A 89 8.39 10.85 11.06
CA VAL A 89 8.38 11.25 12.49
C VAL A 89 8.41 9.99 13.35
N THR A 90 9.43 9.85 14.18
CA THR A 90 9.50 8.78 15.17
C THR A 90 8.52 9.10 16.30
N PRO A 91 7.63 8.17 16.67
CA PRO A 91 6.74 8.33 17.82
C PRO A 91 7.53 8.58 19.11
N THR A 92 7.08 9.53 19.94
CA THR A 92 7.77 9.89 21.18
C THR A 92 7.70 8.78 22.24
N ASP A 93 6.68 7.93 22.17
CA ASP A 93 6.44 6.83 23.10
C ASP A 93 6.90 5.46 22.54
N LEU A 94 7.74 5.46 21.49
CA LEU A 94 8.25 4.21 20.90
C LEU A 94 8.96 3.34 21.92
N ASP A 95 9.78 3.94 22.82
CA ASP A 95 10.48 3.22 23.88
C ASP A 95 9.49 2.54 24.87
N LYS A 96 8.37 3.22 25.17
CA LYS A 96 7.31 2.64 26.01
C LYS A 96 6.63 1.44 25.35
N ILE A 97 6.40 1.52 24.03
CA ILE A 97 5.86 0.39 23.27
C ILE A 97 6.86 -0.77 23.26
N GLN A 98 8.13 -0.49 23.04
CA GLN A 98 9.20 -1.49 23.11
C GLN A 98 9.21 -2.21 24.47
N GLU A 99 9.11 -1.47 25.59
CA GLU A 99 9.01 -2.06 26.92
C GLU A 99 7.79 -2.97 27.06
N ALA A 100 6.63 -2.54 26.56
CA ALA A 100 5.40 -3.33 26.60
C ALA A 100 5.48 -4.59 25.72
N VAL A 101 6.10 -4.51 24.55
CA VAL A 101 6.39 -5.65 23.66
C VAL A 101 7.33 -6.63 24.38
N ASN A 102 8.42 -6.15 24.96
CA ASN A 102 9.40 -6.97 25.66
C ASN A 102 8.84 -7.66 26.91
N ALA A 103 7.86 -7.04 27.58
CA ALA A 103 7.13 -7.67 28.69
C ALA A 103 6.36 -8.94 28.25
N ARG A 104 6.05 -9.07 26.94
CA ARG A 104 5.41 -10.25 26.33
C ARG A 104 6.46 -11.19 25.73
N THR A 105 7.30 -10.69 24.85
CA THR A 105 8.19 -11.51 24.02
C THR A 105 9.29 -12.22 24.81
N ILE A 106 9.83 -11.58 25.86
CA ILE A 106 10.87 -12.22 26.67
C ILE A 106 10.35 -13.48 27.38
N PRO A 107 9.25 -13.44 28.16
CA PRO A 107 8.78 -14.64 28.85
C PRO A 107 8.15 -15.67 27.90
N GLU A 108 7.57 -15.28 26.78
CA GLU A 108 6.86 -16.19 25.88
C GLU A 108 7.79 -16.92 24.91
N ILE A 109 8.73 -16.20 24.29
CA ILE A 109 9.59 -16.74 23.22
C ILE A 109 11.08 -16.48 23.41
N GLY A 110 11.49 -15.86 24.53
CA GLY A 110 12.89 -15.54 24.83
C GLY A 110 13.52 -14.54 23.88
N VAL A 111 12.77 -13.54 23.45
CA VAL A 111 13.24 -12.51 22.53
C VAL A 111 13.10 -11.13 23.17
N GLU A 112 14.20 -10.41 23.27
CA GLU A 112 14.26 -9.00 23.59
C GLU A 112 14.37 -8.20 22.29
N VAL A 113 13.42 -7.30 22.05
CA VAL A 113 13.32 -6.49 20.83
C VAL A 113 13.85 -5.08 21.09
N GLU A 114 14.73 -4.60 20.21
CA GLU A 114 15.12 -3.20 20.10
C GLU A 114 14.54 -2.63 18.80
N PHE A 115 13.65 -1.64 18.89
CA PHE A 115 13.11 -0.97 17.72
C PHE A 115 14.06 0.12 17.21
N LYS A 116 14.57 -0.05 16.02
CA LYS A 116 15.38 0.94 15.30
C LYS A 116 14.50 1.75 14.36
N ALA A 117 14.06 2.92 14.82
CA ALA A 117 13.21 3.78 14.01
C ALA A 117 13.93 4.26 12.75
N VAL A 118 13.24 4.17 11.62
CA VAL A 118 13.73 4.63 10.32
C VAL A 118 12.59 5.27 9.54
N SER A 119 12.85 6.41 8.89
CA SER A 119 11.88 6.97 7.95
C SER A 119 11.84 6.09 6.71
N ALA A 120 10.65 5.67 6.30
CA ALA A 120 10.43 4.92 5.07
C ALA A 120 11.01 5.64 3.84
N TYR A 121 11.12 6.98 3.87
CA TYR A 121 11.76 7.77 2.82
C TYR A 121 13.28 7.63 2.79
N ASP A 122 13.91 7.42 3.95
CA ASP A 122 15.35 7.27 4.06
C ASP A 122 15.78 5.79 3.94
N ALA A 123 14.87 4.84 4.19
CA ALA A 123 15.10 3.39 4.16
C ALA A 123 15.70 2.90 2.84
N PHE A 124 15.28 3.48 1.70
CA PHE A 124 15.83 3.15 0.37
C PHE A 124 17.35 3.31 0.27
N ALA A 125 17.92 4.30 0.95
CA ALA A 125 19.35 4.54 0.95
C ALA A 125 20.06 3.87 2.13
N LEU A 126 19.36 3.77 3.27
CA LEU A 126 19.96 3.29 4.51
C LEU A 126 20.11 1.76 4.53
N PHE A 127 19.09 1.00 4.11
CA PHE A 127 19.11 -0.46 4.19
C PHE A 127 20.27 -1.07 3.40
N PRO A 128 20.47 -0.78 2.11
CA PRO A 128 21.65 -1.29 1.39
C PRO A 128 22.98 -0.84 2.02
N THR A 129 23.01 0.37 2.60
CA THR A 129 24.20 0.89 3.26
C THR A 129 24.51 0.12 4.54
N TRP A 130 23.53 -0.13 5.41
CA TRP A 130 23.70 -0.89 6.64
C TRP A 130 24.20 -2.30 6.35
N ILE A 131 23.55 -3.00 5.42
CA ILE A 131 23.97 -4.35 5.02
C ILE A 131 25.40 -4.31 4.45
N GLY A 132 25.69 -3.36 3.53
CA GLY A 132 26.99 -3.24 2.88
C GLY A 132 28.13 -2.86 3.84
N THR A 133 27.85 -2.19 4.95
CA THR A 133 28.83 -1.84 5.99
C THR A 133 28.92 -2.86 7.12
N GLY A 134 28.06 -3.88 7.12
CA GLY A 134 27.99 -4.90 8.18
C GLY A 134 27.33 -4.38 9.45
N GLU A 135 26.48 -3.34 9.36
CA GLU A 135 25.70 -2.87 10.51
C GLU A 135 24.63 -3.90 10.86
N ARG A 136 24.59 -4.31 12.13
CA ARG A 136 23.63 -5.31 12.60
C ARG A 136 22.22 -4.78 12.52
N VAL A 137 21.37 -5.51 11.85
CA VAL A 137 19.90 -5.48 11.91
C VAL A 137 19.44 -6.92 11.75
N ASP A 138 18.51 -7.38 12.59
CA ASP A 138 18.07 -8.77 12.60
C ASP A 138 16.75 -8.95 11.81
N LEU A 139 15.92 -7.90 11.75
CA LEU A 139 14.67 -7.90 11.00
C LEU A 139 14.39 -6.52 10.41
N MET A 140 14.08 -6.44 9.12
CA MET A 140 13.79 -5.17 8.45
C MET A 140 12.69 -5.30 7.41
N MET A 141 12.04 -4.17 7.09
CA MET A 141 10.96 -4.07 6.11
C MET A 141 11.39 -3.14 4.96
N PRO A 142 11.97 -3.65 3.87
CA PRO A 142 12.30 -2.85 2.70
C PRO A 142 11.05 -2.50 1.90
N LEU A 143 10.22 -1.63 2.47
CA LEU A 143 8.96 -1.19 1.89
C LEU A 143 9.16 -0.62 0.48
N LEU A 144 8.40 -1.11 -0.49
CA LEU A 144 8.43 -0.68 -1.90
C LEU A 144 9.79 -0.86 -2.60
N GLN A 145 10.70 -1.62 -2.01
CA GLN A 145 11.99 -1.91 -2.63
C GLN A 145 11.93 -3.23 -3.40
N ASP A 146 12.74 -3.34 -4.44
CA ASP A 146 12.83 -4.55 -5.24
C ASP A 146 13.63 -5.63 -4.51
N LEU A 147 12.94 -6.61 -3.94
CA LEU A 147 13.56 -7.73 -3.23
C LEU A 147 14.48 -8.56 -4.13
N ARG A 148 14.19 -8.65 -5.44
CA ARG A 148 15.05 -9.35 -6.39
C ARG A 148 16.47 -8.78 -6.38
N THR A 149 16.59 -7.44 -6.31
CA THR A 149 17.89 -6.79 -6.19
C THR A 149 18.64 -7.20 -4.91
N TYR A 150 17.93 -7.30 -3.78
CA TYR A 150 18.55 -7.76 -2.52
C TYR A 150 19.01 -9.23 -2.59
N VAL A 151 18.22 -10.08 -3.22
CA VAL A 151 18.58 -11.50 -3.43
C VAL A 151 19.76 -11.64 -4.38
N ASP A 152 19.74 -10.96 -5.53
CA ASP A 152 20.81 -11.00 -6.53
C ASP A 152 22.16 -10.49 -5.96
N GLN A 153 22.11 -9.60 -4.98
CA GLN A 153 23.31 -9.09 -4.29
C GLN A 153 23.67 -9.89 -3.03
N GLY A 154 22.91 -10.93 -2.69
CA GLY A 154 23.13 -11.75 -1.51
C GLY A 154 22.99 -10.98 -0.19
N MET A 155 22.06 -10.03 -0.11
CA MET A 155 21.87 -9.13 1.03
C MET A 155 20.89 -9.66 2.09
N ILE A 156 20.03 -10.62 1.73
CA ILE A 156 18.99 -11.17 2.61
C ILE A 156 19.01 -12.69 2.60
N LEU A 157 18.54 -13.29 3.68
CA LEU A 157 18.54 -14.74 3.87
C LEU A 157 17.26 -15.39 3.30
N PRO A 158 17.34 -16.61 2.76
CA PRO A 158 16.16 -17.43 2.51
C PRO A 158 15.53 -17.86 3.84
N LEU A 159 14.19 -17.89 3.90
CA LEU A 159 13.44 -18.06 5.15
C LEU A 159 12.85 -19.45 5.33
N ASP A 160 12.81 -20.31 4.30
CA ASP A 160 12.07 -21.57 4.35
C ASP A 160 12.49 -22.48 5.50
N SER A 161 13.80 -22.67 5.72
CA SER A 161 14.30 -23.48 6.83
C SER A 161 14.08 -22.81 8.19
N LEU A 162 14.25 -21.48 8.27
CA LEU A 162 13.99 -20.73 9.50
C LEU A 162 12.51 -20.84 9.92
N ILE A 163 11.59 -20.70 8.95
CA ILE A 163 10.14 -20.85 9.18
C ILE A 163 9.83 -22.28 9.64
N ALA A 164 10.32 -23.29 8.93
CA ALA A 164 10.02 -24.70 9.24
C ALA A 164 10.49 -25.12 10.64
N GLU A 165 11.59 -24.54 11.12
CA GLU A 165 12.20 -24.93 12.40
C GLU A 165 11.72 -24.07 13.58
N ASN A 166 11.29 -22.82 13.34
CA ASN A 166 11.09 -21.83 14.42
C ASN A 166 9.72 -21.11 14.39
N ALA A 167 8.88 -21.31 13.34
CA ALA A 167 7.67 -20.51 13.14
C ALA A 167 6.45 -21.36 12.74
N PRO A 168 5.95 -22.22 13.65
CA PRO A 168 4.86 -23.16 13.36
C PRO A 168 3.53 -22.47 13.02
N HIS A 169 3.21 -21.32 13.67
CA HIS A 169 1.98 -20.58 13.36
C HIS A 169 2.07 -19.91 11.99
N LEU A 170 3.21 -19.31 11.69
CA LEU A 170 3.47 -18.70 10.39
C LEU A 170 3.42 -19.74 9.27
N GLN A 171 3.96 -20.94 9.49
CA GLN A 171 3.85 -22.05 8.53
C GLN A 171 2.39 -22.41 8.25
N ALA A 172 1.55 -22.52 9.29
CA ALA A 172 0.13 -22.81 9.14
C ALA A 172 -0.61 -21.67 8.40
N LEU A 173 -0.24 -20.39 8.67
CA LEU A 173 -0.77 -19.23 7.96
C LEU A 173 -0.39 -19.24 6.48
N ILE A 174 0.84 -19.57 6.14
CA ILE A 174 1.30 -19.67 4.74
C ILE A 174 0.52 -20.77 3.99
N GLU A 175 0.27 -21.92 4.63
CA GLU A 175 -0.54 -23.00 4.05
C GLU A 175 -2.00 -22.53 3.79
N GLN A 176 -2.58 -21.78 4.72
CA GLN A 176 -3.93 -21.24 4.60
C GLN A 176 -3.99 -20.05 3.64
N PHE A 177 -3.01 -19.18 3.67
CA PHE A 177 -2.91 -17.94 2.90
C PHE A 177 -1.56 -17.86 2.17
N PRO A 178 -1.40 -18.52 1.03
CA PRO A 178 -0.14 -18.48 0.27
C PRO A 178 0.31 -17.06 -0.11
N SER A 179 -0.59 -16.07 -0.04
CA SER A 179 -0.25 -14.66 -0.26
C SER A 179 0.67 -14.06 0.81
N VAL A 180 0.83 -14.71 1.96
CA VAL A 180 1.78 -14.27 3.02
C VAL A 180 3.22 -14.27 2.52
N THR A 181 3.57 -15.23 1.71
CA THR A 181 4.86 -15.29 1.01
C THR A 181 4.74 -14.75 -0.42
N GLY A 182 3.61 -15.00 -1.07
CA GLY A 182 3.20 -14.44 -2.36
C GLY A 182 4.32 -14.42 -3.40
N ASN A 183 4.62 -13.21 -3.87
CA ASN A 183 5.66 -12.96 -4.88
C ASN A 183 7.06 -12.77 -4.27
N ASN A 184 7.23 -13.04 -2.98
CA ASN A 184 8.51 -13.04 -2.30
C ASN A 184 9.22 -14.40 -2.37
N ILE A 185 8.68 -15.32 -3.16
CA ILE A 185 9.36 -16.56 -3.58
C ILE A 185 10.23 -16.22 -4.80
N ILE A 186 11.53 -16.27 -4.62
CA ILE A 186 12.52 -15.92 -5.64
C ILE A 186 13.41 -17.15 -5.85
N ASP A 187 13.50 -17.62 -7.10
CA ASP A 187 14.26 -18.82 -7.47
C ASP A 187 13.87 -20.09 -6.65
N GLY A 188 12.62 -20.14 -6.17
CA GLY A 188 12.05 -21.25 -5.43
C GLY A 188 12.20 -21.18 -3.91
N GLU A 189 12.80 -20.12 -3.37
CA GLU A 189 12.97 -19.87 -1.94
C GLU A 189 12.22 -18.62 -1.49
N THR A 190 11.67 -18.64 -0.28
CA THR A 190 10.95 -17.53 0.35
C THR A 190 11.95 -16.54 0.96
N TYR A 191 11.84 -15.25 0.62
CA TYR A 191 12.73 -14.21 1.13
C TYR A 191 12.06 -13.15 1.99
N ALA A 192 10.73 -13.05 1.97
CA ALA A 192 10.03 -12.09 2.82
C ALA A 192 8.65 -12.58 3.24
N ILE A 193 8.18 -12.06 4.38
CA ILE A 193 6.88 -12.34 4.98
C ILE A 193 6.02 -11.08 4.90
N LEU A 194 4.83 -11.18 4.32
CA LEU A 194 3.83 -10.13 4.28
C LEU A 194 2.85 -10.25 5.44
N SER A 195 2.17 -9.15 5.77
CA SER A 195 0.99 -9.21 6.65
C SER A 195 -0.13 -10.05 6.03
N VAL A 196 -0.97 -10.68 6.85
CA VAL A 196 -2.10 -11.55 6.42
C VAL A 196 -3.43 -10.81 6.56
N PRO A 197 -4.39 -11.01 5.67
CA PRO A 197 -4.16 -11.09 4.26
C PRO A 197 -3.71 -9.73 3.79
N ASN A 198 -2.54 -9.64 3.25
CA ASN A 198 -2.26 -8.48 2.43
C ASN A 198 -3.43 -8.42 1.43
N LEU A 199 -4.11 -7.29 1.32
CA LEU A 199 -5.20 -7.11 0.36
C LEU A 199 -4.69 -7.48 -1.03
N THR A 200 -4.87 -8.74 -1.36
CA THR A 200 -4.35 -9.31 -2.62
C THR A 200 -5.26 -8.98 -3.79
N GLY A 201 -6.41 -8.37 -3.49
CA GLY A 201 -7.34 -7.95 -4.50
C GLY A 201 -6.96 -6.61 -5.10
N GLN A 202 -6.74 -6.61 -6.41
CA GLN A 202 -6.72 -5.41 -7.25
C GLN A 202 -8.01 -5.37 -8.06
N GLY A 203 -8.31 -4.23 -8.65
CA GLY A 203 -9.48 -4.05 -9.50
C GLY A 203 -9.70 -2.56 -9.69
N GLY A 204 -10.02 -2.15 -10.90
CA GLY A 204 -10.29 -0.75 -11.19
C GLY A 204 -11.55 -0.26 -10.46
N GLY A 205 -11.47 0.95 -9.93
CA GLY A 205 -12.59 1.59 -9.27
C GLY A 205 -12.55 3.12 -9.37
N TYR A 206 -13.66 3.72 -9.00
CA TYR A 206 -13.80 5.16 -8.89
C TYR A 206 -14.42 5.50 -7.53
N ILE A 207 -13.66 6.16 -6.67
CA ILE A 207 -14.13 6.64 -5.37
C ILE A 207 -14.78 8.00 -5.57
N ILE A 208 -16.01 8.17 -5.08
CA ILE A 208 -16.80 9.38 -5.28
C ILE A 208 -17.60 9.72 -4.02
N GLY A 209 -17.71 11.01 -3.70
CA GLY A 209 -18.58 11.46 -2.62
C GLY A 209 -20.03 11.06 -2.85
N GLN A 210 -20.67 10.41 -1.86
CA GLN A 210 -22.06 9.91 -1.93
C GLN A 210 -23.03 11.00 -2.37
N GLN A 211 -22.86 12.22 -1.85
CA GLN A 211 -23.73 13.35 -2.18
C GLN A 211 -23.86 13.60 -3.68
N TYR A 212 -22.80 13.45 -4.45
CA TYR A 212 -22.83 13.71 -5.88
C TYR A 212 -23.60 12.65 -6.68
N VAL A 213 -23.66 11.42 -6.16
CA VAL A 213 -24.42 10.32 -6.76
C VAL A 213 -25.88 10.41 -6.34
N ASP A 214 -26.15 10.62 -5.06
CA ASP A 214 -27.51 10.67 -4.50
C ASP A 214 -28.34 11.87 -5.05
N GLU A 215 -27.68 13.02 -5.30
CA GLU A 215 -28.36 14.21 -5.82
C GLU A 215 -28.77 14.11 -7.29
N VAL A 216 -28.14 13.21 -8.06
CA VAL A 216 -28.45 13.03 -9.49
C VAL A 216 -29.31 11.80 -9.78
N ASP A 217 -29.78 11.10 -8.75
CA ASP A 217 -30.65 9.92 -8.85
C ASP A 217 -30.07 8.84 -9.81
N TRP A 218 -28.75 8.61 -9.73
CA TRP A 218 -28.05 7.61 -10.52
C TRP A 218 -28.19 6.23 -9.86
N ASP A 219 -28.49 5.20 -10.67
CA ASP A 219 -28.73 3.82 -10.18
C ASP A 219 -27.42 3.16 -9.73
N TYR A 220 -27.04 3.41 -8.45
CA TYR A 220 -25.83 2.88 -7.85
C TYR A 220 -26.07 1.51 -7.20
N ASP A 221 -25.30 0.52 -7.63
CA ASP A 221 -25.20 -0.81 -7.02
C ASP A 221 -23.72 -1.12 -6.70
N PRO A 222 -23.34 -1.25 -5.42
CA PRO A 222 -21.95 -1.51 -5.03
C PRO A 222 -21.38 -2.84 -5.53
N ALA A 223 -22.24 -3.80 -5.92
CA ALA A 223 -21.82 -5.10 -6.45
C ALA A 223 -21.63 -5.09 -7.98
N ARG A 224 -22.11 -4.04 -8.66
CA ARG A 224 -22.08 -3.96 -10.12
C ARG A 224 -20.73 -3.42 -10.60
N VAL A 225 -20.24 -3.99 -11.72
CA VAL A 225 -19.15 -3.40 -12.51
C VAL A 225 -19.75 -2.46 -13.56
N TYR A 226 -19.25 -1.24 -13.60
CA TYR A 226 -19.69 -0.19 -14.51
C TYR A 226 -18.68 0.04 -15.63
N SER A 227 -19.14 0.43 -16.78
CA SER A 227 -18.31 0.85 -17.89
C SER A 227 -17.88 2.31 -17.77
N PHE A 228 -16.82 2.68 -18.51
CA PHE A 228 -16.40 4.07 -18.64
C PHE A 228 -17.49 4.96 -19.27
N ALA A 229 -18.30 4.41 -20.19
CA ALA A 229 -19.42 5.14 -20.78
C ALA A 229 -20.45 5.53 -19.70
N GLU A 230 -20.83 4.59 -18.83
CA GLU A 230 -21.76 4.86 -17.71
C GLU A 230 -21.18 5.83 -16.72
N LEU A 231 -19.86 5.73 -16.44
CA LEU A 231 -19.17 6.70 -15.59
C LEU A 231 -19.20 8.11 -16.22
N GLY A 232 -19.03 8.21 -17.53
CA GLY A 232 -19.16 9.46 -18.29
C GLY A 232 -20.56 10.06 -18.23
N GLU A 233 -21.61 9.22 -18.24
CA GLU A 233 -23.01 9.68 -18.05
C GLU A 233 -23.19 10.27 -16.65
N LEU A 234 -22.66 9.62 -15.60
CA LEU A 234 -22.65 10.14 -14.24
C LEU A 234 -21.91 11.49 -14.18
N PHE A 235 -20.75 11.61 -14.80
CA PHE A 235 -19.99 12.86 -14.83
C PHE A 235 -20.77 14.00 -15.51
N ALA A 236 -21.52 13.70 -16.55
CA ALA A 236 -22.37 14.69 -17.20
C ALA A 236 -23.47 15.21 -16.27
N LEU A 237 -24.13 14.30 -15.55
CA LEU A 237 -25.18 14.67 -14.56
C LEU A 237 -24.60 15.50 -13.41
N ILE A 238 -23.43 15.10 -12.87
CA ILE A 238 -22.76 15.86 -11.82
C ILE A 238 -22.37 17.25 -12.33
N LYS A 239 -21.81 17.35 -13.51
CA LYS A 239 -21.40 18.64 -14.10
C LYS A 239 -22.56 19.60 -14.35
N GLU A 240 -23.73 19.08 -14.71
CA GLU A 240 -24.95 19.85 -14.87
C GLU A 240 -25.45 20.42 -13.53
N ASN A 241 -25.42 19.61 -12.46
CA ASN A 241 -25.88 20.02 -11.13
C ASN A 241 -24.85 20.85 -10.36
N HIS A 242 -23.57 20.60 -10.59
CA HIS A 242 -22.43 21.23 -9.92
C HIS A 242 -21.42 21.79 -10.94
N PRO A 243 -21.73 22.91 -11.62
CA PRO A 243 -20.89 23.46 -12.71
C PRO A 243 -19.45 23.79 -12.27
N ASP A 244 -19.24 24.10 -11.00
CA ASP A 244 -17.93 24.48 -10.45
C ASP A 244 -17.07 23.27 -10.03
N ILE A 245 -17.65 22.07 -9.96
CA ILE A 245 -16.96 20.83 -9.59
C ILE A 245 -16.43 20.15 -10.85
N TYR A 246 -15.25 19.54 -10.72
CA TYR A 246 -14.72 18.65 -11.74
C TYR A 246 -15.09 17.20 -11.36
N PRO A 247 -16.02 16.54 -12.06
CA PRO A 247 -16.45 15.20 -11.71
C PRO A 247 -15.31 14.19 -11.65
N CYS A 248 -14.33 14.29 -12.56
CA CYS A 248 -13.21 13.36 -12.67
C CYS A 248 -11.92 13.95 -12.09
N GLY A 249 -11.46 13.41 -10.97
CA GLY A 249 -10.21 13.81 -10.32
C GLY A 249 -9.01 13.10 -10.94
N VAL A 250 -8.16 13.88 -11.60
CA VAL A 250 -6.90 13.44 -12.21
C VAL A 250 -5.79 14.41 -11.80
N VAL A 251 -4.67 13.88 -11.30
CA VAL A 251 -3.44 14.64 -11.01
C VAL A 251 -2.25 13.86 -11.55
N MET A 252 -1.60 14.41 -12.56
CA MET A 252 -0.50 13.75 -13.27
C MET A 252 0.86 14.39 -13.02
N SER A 253 0.93 15.49 -12.28
CA SER A 253 2.19 16.15 -11.94
C SER A 253 3.13 15.22 -11.16
N GLY A 254 4.34 15.04 -11.68
CA GLY A 254 5.36 14.18 -11.06
C GLY A 254 5.15 12.68 -11.21
N LYS A 255 4.14 12.24 -11.96
CA LYS A 255 3.93 10.81 -12.25
C LYS A 255 5.00 10.29 -13.20
N THR A 256 5.52 9.12 -12.87
CA THR A 256 6.59 8.43 -13.62
C THR A 256 6.14 7.10 -14.22
N ASP A 257 4.86 6.76 -14.01
CA ASP A 257 4.21 5.57 -14.58
C ASP A 257 2.72 5.84 -14.84
N SER A 258 2.04 4.95 -15.55
CA SER A 258 0.63 5.06 -15.88
C SER A 258 -0.28 4.85 -14.65
N GLU A 259 -1.37 5.62 -14.56
CA GLU A 259 -2.45 5.43 -13.57
C GLU A 259 -3.53 4.43 -14.05
N TYR A 260 -3.36 3.83 -15.23
CA TYR A 260 -4.29 2.85 -15.82
C TYR A 260 -4.73 1.74 -14.85
N ALA A 261 -3.84 1.30 -13.97
CA ALA A 261 -4.10 0.25 -12.99
C ALA A 261 -5.29 0.51 -12.07
N TYR A 262 -5.56 1.79 -11.78
CA TYR A 262 -6.64 2.17 -10.87
C TYR A 262 -8.02 2.18 -11.50
N SER A 263 -8.11 1.97 -12.80
CA SER A 263 -9.34 2.13 -13.56
C SER A 263 -9.73 0.90 -14.39
N HIS A 264 -8.87 -0.11 -14.47
CA HIS A 264 -9.07 -1.21 -15.43
C HIS A 264 -8.93 -2.59 -14.81
N GLY A 265 -9.26 -3.60 -15.63
CA GLY A 265 -9.26 -5.00 -15.27
C GLY A 265 -7.87 -5.61 -15.13
N ALA A 266 -7.84 -6.94 -15.06
CA ALA A 266 -6.65 -7.69 -14.70
C ALA A 266 -5.48 -7.43 -15.66
N PHE A 267 -4.35 -7.05 -15.09
CA PHE A 267 -3.04 -7.11 -15.71
C PHE A 267 -1.94 -7.35 -14.67
N ASP A 268 -0.80 -7.82 -15.10
CA ASP A 268 0.33 -8.13 -14.23
C ASP A 268 1.64 -7.63 -14.81
N THR A 269 2.40 -6.91 -13.99
CA THR A 269 3.72 -6.40 -14.36
C THR A 269 4.86 -7.28 -13.85
N LEU A 270 4.59 -8.37 -13.14
CA LEU A 270 5.48 -9.09 -12.25
C LEU A 270 5.99 -8.23 -11.08
N SER A 271 6.40 -8.87 -10.01
CA SER A 271 6.77 -8.22 -8.76
C SER A 271 7.72 -7.04 -8.95
N GLY A 272 7.31 -5.87 -8.45
CA GLY A 272 8.14 -4.67 -8.43
C GLY A 272 8.39 -3.97 -9.78
N SER A 273 7.94 -4.55 -10.90
CA SER A 273 8.24 -4.00 -12.23
C SER A 273 7.32 -2.83 -12.59
N PRO A 274 7.84 -1.73 -13.14
CA PRO A 274 7.03 -0.67 -13.71
C PRO A 274 6.23 -1.14 -14.94
N LYS A 275 5.09 -0.50 -15.22
CA LYS A 275 4.21 -0.86 -16.34
C LYS A 275 4.90 -0.73 -17.70
N HIS A 276 5.83 0.20 -17.83
CA HIS A 276 6.64 0.38 -19.05
C HIS A 276 7.68 -0.73 -19.31
N THR A 277 7.75 -1.74 -18.45
CA THR A 277 8.56 -2.95 -18.72
C THR A 277 7.75 -4.07 -19.39
N GLY A 278 6.50 -3.83 -19.75
CA GLY A 278 5.59 -4.80 -20.32
C GLY A 278 4.67 -5.46 -19.28
N VAL A 279 3.50 -5.87 -19.73
CA VAL A 279 2.43 -6.42 -18.88
C VAL A 279 1.83 -7.70 -19.47
N LEU A 280 1.34 -8.60 -18.62
CA LEU A 280 0.40 -9.65 -18.98
C LEU A 280 -1.01 -9.06 -18.88
N MET A 281 -1.76 -9.01 -19.99
CA MET A 281 -3.14 -8.51 -19.99
C MET A 281 -4.13 -9.64 -19.70
N GLY A 282 -5.02 -9.43 -18.72
CA GLY A 282 -5.99 -10.44 -18.28
C GLY A 282 -5.39 -11.51 -17.36
N THR A 283 -6.23 -12.43 -16.92
CA THR A 283 -5.85 -13.49 -15.97
C THR A 283 -5.17 -14.69 -16.63
N ASP A 284 -5.39 -14.92 -17.92
CA ASP A 284 -4.93 -16.11 -18.61
C ASP A 284 -3.69 -15.89 -19.50
N SER A 285 -3.28 -14.63 -19.65
CA SER A 285 -2.15 -14.28 -20.52
C SER A 285 -0.82 -14.80 -19.97
N THR A 286 -0.01 -15.35 -20.88
CA THR A 286 1.37 -15.75 -20.61
C THR A 286 2.35 -15.04 -21.58
N THR A 287 1.86 -13.99 -22.27
CA THR A 287 2.65 -13.23 -23.23
C THR A 287 2.64 -11.77 -22.83
N PHE A 288 3.84 -11.21 -22.62
CA PHE A 288 4.00 -9.79 -22.30
C PHE A 288 3.77 -8.92 -23.53
N VAL A 289 3.04 -7.84 -23.30
CA VAL A 289 2.75 -6.82 -24.30
C VAL A 289 3.14 -5.43 -23.78
N ASN A 290 3.33 -4.49 -24.71
CA ASN A 290 3.42 -3.09 -24.35
C ASN A 290 2.03 -2.57 -23.95
N LEU A 291 1.84 -2.25 -22.66
CA LEU A 291 0.57 -1.70 -22.17
C LEU A 291 0.06 -0.55 -23.02
N TYR A 292 0.97 0.34 -23.37
CA TYR A 292 0.65 1.58 -24.09
C TYR A 292 0.19 1.37 -25.55
N GLU A 293 0.36 0.16 -26.11
CA GLU A 293 -0.11 -0.22 -27.45
C GLU A 293 -1.35 -1.12 -27.42
N THR A 294 -1.91 -1.41 -26.25
CA THR A 294 -3.15 -2.20 -26.15
C THR A 294 -4.36 -1.35 -26.57
N GLU A 295 -5.39 -2.02 -27.09
CA GLU A 295 -6.64 -1.35 -27.49
C GLU A 295 -7.31 -0.70 -26.27
N GLU A 296 -7.25 -1.36 -25.12
CA GLU A 296 -7.81 -0.91 -23.85
C GLU A 296 -7.14 0.38 -23.35
N TYR A 297 -5.82 0.49 -23.49
CA TYR A 297 -5.11 1.72 -23.12
C TYR A 297 -5.47 2.89 -24.05
N VAL A 298 -5.57 2.63 -25.34
CA VAL A 298 -5.98 3.66 -26.30
C VAL A 298 -7.42 4.13 -26.05
N GLU A 299 -8.33 3.21 -25.76
CA GLU A 299 -9.71 3.54 -25.40
C GLU A 299 -9.76 4.39 -24.10
N TYR A 300 -8.97 4.05 -23.10
CA TYR A 300 -8.81 4.84 -21.87
C TYR A 300 -8.38 6.27 -22.16
N LEU A 301 -7.39 6.47 -23.01
CA LEU A 301 -6.96 7.81 -23.40
C LEU A 301 -8.07 8.60 -24.11
N HIS A 302 -8.89 7.95 -24.95
CA HIS A 302 -10.02 8.61 -25.61
C HIS A 302 -11.07 9.09 -24.62
N TYR A 303 -11.43 8.29 -23.60
CA TYR A 303 -12.33 8.73 -22.53
C TYR A 303 -11.76 9.92 -21.75
N LEU A 304 -10.49 9.86 -21.34
CA LEU A 304 -9.87 10.97 -20.63
C LEU A 304 -9.85 12.26 -21.48
N ARG A 305 -9.58 12.13 -22.79
CA ARG A 305 -9.62 13.27 -23.72
C ARG A 305 -11.02 13.86 -23.85
N GLU A 306 -12.03 13.02 -24.03
CA GLU A 306 -13.44 13.44 -24.08
C GLU A 306 -13.86 14.16 -22.80
N TRP A 307 -13.55 13.58 -21.65
CA TRP A 307 -13.88 14.17 -20.34
C TRP A 307 -13.14 15.47 -20.06
N TYR A 308 -11.88 15.58 -20.50
CA TYR A 308 -11.15 16.84 -20.42
C TYR A 308 -11.82 17.92 -21.29
N GLN A 309 -12.20 17.61 -22.52
CA GLN A 309 -12.89 18.53 -23.43
C GLN A 309 -14.29 18.92 -22.94
N ALA A 310 -14.97 18.02 -22.26
CA ALA A 310 -16.27 18.26 -21.62
C ALA A 310 -16.16 19.08 -20.31
N GLY A 311 -14.94 19.35 -19.83
CA GLY A 311 -14.70 20.06 -18.58
C GLY A 311 -14.97 19.23 -17.34
N TYR A 312 -14.89 17.89 -17.44
CA TYR A 312 -15.01 16.98 -16.29
C TYR A 312 -13.68 16.82 -15.55
N ILE A 313 -12.56 17.05 -16.22
CA ILE A 313 -11.21 17.03 -15.65
C ILE A 313 -10.70 18.47 -15.50
N HIS A 314 -9.98 18.75 -14.41
CA HIS A 314 -9.41 20.07 -14.17
C HIS A 314 -8.40 20.44 -15.29
N PRO A 315 -8.41 21.66 -15.83
CA PRO A 315 -7.55 22.04 -16.95
C PRO A 315 -6.05 21.94 -16.64
N ASP A 316 -5.65 22.11 -15.39
CA ASP A 316 -4.25 22.04 -14.95
C ASP A 316 -3.84 20.65 -14.43
N SER A 317 -4.66 19.61 -14.62
CA SER A 317 -4.44 18.23 -14.10
C SER A 317 -3.07 17.62 -14.47
N ALA A 318 -2.48 18.02 -15.60
CA ALA A 318 -1.15 17.59 -16.02
C ALA A 318 -0.02 18.16 -15.15
N THR A 319 -0.23 19.33 -14.53
CA THR A 319 0.84 20.13 -13.93
C THR A 319 0.54 20.63 -12.51
N MET A 320 -0.70 20.48 -12.06
CA MET A 320 -1.11 20.95 -10.72
C MET A 320 -0.46 20.11 -9.62
N ASP A 321 -0.06 20.78 -8.55
CA ASP A 321 0.43 20.12 -7.34
C ASP A 321 -0.74 19.61 -6.48
N GLY A 322 -0.50 18.56 -5.70
CA GLY A 322 -1.46 17.97 -4.78
C GLY A 322 -1.70 16.48 -5.04
N SER A 323 -2.69 15.94 -4.34
CA SER A 323 -3.14 14.56 -4.55
C SER A 323 -4.61 14.57 -4.98
N VAL A 324 -5.04 13.52 -5.65
CA VAL A 324 -6.46 13.34 -6.03
C VAL A 324 -7.38 13.36 -4.80
N THR A 325 -6.92 12.81 -3.66
CA THR A 325 -7.66 12.83 -2.40
C THR A 325 -7.80 14.25 -1.85
N SER A 326 -6.69 15.02 -1.80
CA SER A 326 -6.74 16.41 -1.30
C SER A 326 -7.63 17.30 -2.15
N LEU A 327 -7.75 17.07 -3.45
CA LEU A 327 -8.67 17.80 -4.32
C LEU A 327 -10.12 17.43 -4.05
N LYS A 328 -10.42 16.15 -3.83
CA LYS A 328 -11.75 15.72 -3.43
C LYS A 328 -12.14 16.30 -2.07
N ASP A 329 -11.26 16.23 -1.08
CA ASP A 329 -11.51 16.75 0.27
C ASP A 329 -11.70 18.28 0.28
N ALA A 330 -11.01 18.97 -0.62
CA ALA A 330 -11.19 20.42 -0.84
C ALA A 330 -12.45 20.78 -1.66
N GLY A 331 -13.23 19.78 -2.13
CA GLY A 331 -14.40 20.00 -2.96
C GLY A 331 -14.09 20.54 -4.36
N VAL A 332 -12.88 20.29 -4.87
CA VAL A 332 -12.49 20.65 -6.24
C VAL A 332 -12.94 19.58 -7.22
N THR A 333 -12.81 18.31 -6.83
CA THR A 333 -13.26 17.15 -7.62
C THR A 333 -14.33 16.35 -6.87
N ALA A 334 -15.22 15.68 -7.60
CA ALA A 334 -16.23 14.82 -6.98
C ALA A 334 -15.65 13.47 -6.54
N GLY A 335 -14.64 12.97 -7.22
CA GLY A 335 -14.03 11.68 -6.97
C GLY A 335 -12.73 11.49 -7.72
N TYR A 336 -12.18 10.27 -7.70
CA TYR A 336 -10.90 9.91 -8.33
C TYR A 336 -10.80 8.40 -8.57
N PHE A 337 -9.94 7.99 -9.50
CA PHE A 337 -9.63 6.58 -9.74
C PHE A 337 -8.79 5.98 -8.61
N MET A 338 -9.16 4.79 -8.17
CA MET A 338 -8.46 4.02 -7.14
C MET A 338 -8.85 2.55 -7.24
N VAL A 339 -8.06 1.67 -6.65
CA VAL A 339 -8.43 0.27 -6.48
C VAL A 339 -9.79 0.16 -5.79
N SER A 340 -10.67 -0.71 -6.30
CA SER A 340 -12.06 -0.88 -5.82
C SER A 340 -12.18 -1.63 -4.49
N ALA A 341 -11.07 -1.81 -3.75
CA ALA A 341 -11.09 -2.49 -2.46
C ALA A 341 -11.90 -1.71 -1.41
N PRO A 342 -12.76 -2.38 -0.61
CA PRO A 342 -13.62 -1.71 0.37
C PRO A 342 -12.88 -0.83 1.37
N VAL A 343 -11.65 -1.20 1.75
CA VAL A 343 -10.78 -0.42 2.64
C VAL A 343 -10.45 0.97 2.10
N GLN A 344 -10.57 1.18 0.80
CA GLN A 344 -10.32 2.48 0.16
C GLN A 344 -11.47 3.48 0.29
N ARG A 345 -12.62 3.04 0.80
CA ARG A 345 -13.82 3.88 0.91
C ARG A 345 -13.76 4.79 2.11
N GLY A 346 -13.86 6.10 1.90
CA GLY A 346 -14.09 7.08 2.96
C GLY A 346 -15.51 6.98 3.55
N GLU A 347 -15.75 7.61 4.71
CA GLU A 347 -17.02 7.51 5.45
C GLU A 347 -18.25 7.95 4.61
N ASN A 348 -18.07 8.95 3.74
CA ASN A 348 -19.13 9.52 2.91
C ASN A 348 -18.86 9.26 1.42
N ASP A 349 -18.26 8.13 1.09
CA ASP A 349 -17.91 7.78 -0.28
C ASP A 349 -18.62 6.52 -0.77
N TYR A 350 -18.90 6.49 -2.07
CA TYR A 350 -19.17 5.26 -2.81
C TYR A 350 -17.92 4.81 -3.55
N ILE A 351 -17.83 3.49 -3.80
CA ILE A 351 -16.89 2.89 -4.74
C ILE A 351 -17.68 2.41 -5.93
N ILE A 352 -17.46 3.00 -7.09
CA ILE A 352 -17.96 2.51 -8.38
C ILE A 352 -16.94 1.53 -8.92
N ARG A 353 -17.27 0.24 -8.97
CA ARG A 353 -16.40 -0.81 -9.51
C ARG A 353 -16.31 -0.67 -11.03
N LEU A 354 -15.11 -0.65 -11.57
CA LEU A 354 -14.85 -0.57 -13.01
C LEU A 354 -14.28 -1.88 -13.58
N SER A 355 -13.90 -2.80 -12.71
CA SER A 355 -13.55 -4.17 -13.08
C SER A 355 -13.82 -5.14 -11.94
N GLU A 356 -13.88 -6.43 -12.24
CA GLU A 356 -13.86 -7.47 -11.23
C GLU A 356 -12.54 -7.43 -10.45
N PRO A 357 -12.55 -7.74 -9.13
CA PRO A 357 -11.33 -7.91 -8.37
C PRO A 357 -10.49 -9.06 -8.92
N TYR A 358 -9.18 -8.89 -8.89
CA TYR A 358 -8.24 -9.92 -9.31
C TYR A 358 -6.99 -9.92 -8.43
N THR A 359 -6.23 -11.01 -8.46
CA THR A 359 -4.93 -11.10 -7.81
C THR A 359 -3.84 -11.14 -8.88
N ALA A 360 -2.91 -10.20 -8.80
CA ALA A 360 -1.69 -10.16 -9.61
C ALA A 360 -0.46 -10.34 -8.73
N SER A 361 0.72 -10.41 -9.32
CA SER A 361 1.96 -10.35 -8.58
C SER A 361 2.01 -9.02 -7.84
N ALA A 362 1.83 -9.09 -6.52
CA ALA A 362 1.79 -7.91 -5.68
C ALA A 362 3.19 -7.27 -5.62
N GLY A 363 3.19 -5.95 -5.55
CA GLY A 363 4.41 -5.17 -5.43
C GLY A 363 5.28 -5.59 -4.25
N ALA A 364 6.52 -5.23 -4.37
CA ALA A 364 7.60 -5.55 -3.46
C ALA A 364 7.34 -5.09 -2.02
N GLY A 365 7.86 -5.83 -1.09
CA GLY A 365 7.88 -5.54 0.32
C GLY A 365 7.55 -6.76 1.15
N GLY A 366 7.90 -6.69 2.39
CA GLY A 366 7.72 -7.75 3.35
C GLY A 366 8.87 -7.74 4.35
N TRP A 367 8.68 -8.38 5.47
CA TRP A 367 9.69 -8.53 6.50
C TRP A 367 10.77 -9.49 6.03
N VAL A 368 12.02 -9.03 6.02
CA VAL A 368 13.20 -9.78 5.59
C VAL A 368 14.22 -9.88 6.71
N ILE A 369 15.03 -10.92 6.68
CA ILE A 369 16.19 -11.11 7.56
C ILE A 369 17.44 -10.81 6.75
N PRO A 370 18.18 -9.72 7.02
CA PRO A 370 19.40 -9.38 6.29
C PRO A 370 20.56 -10.33 6.69
N ILE A 371 21.58 -10.44 5.82
CA ILE A 371 22.78 -11.24 6.12
C ILE A 371 23.58 -10.72 7.31
N THR A 372 23.30 -9.52 7.79
CA THR A 372 23.93 -8.92 8.99
C THR A 372 23.22 -9.29 10.28
N ALA A 373 22.12 -10.08 10.21
CA ALA A 373 21.42 -10.59 11.38
C ALA A 373 22.34 -11.54 12.17
N GLU A 374 22.38 -11.33 13.49
CA GLU A 374 23.10 -12.20 14.42
C GLU A 374 22.17 -13.25 15.04
N GLU A 375 20.85 -12.98 15.06
CA GLU A 375 19.84 -13.84 15.71
C GLU A 375 18.65 -14.15 14.77
N PRO A 376 18.89 -14.76 13.58
CA PRO A 376 17.84 -14.97 12.59
C PRO A 376 16.71 -15.90 13.08
N GLU A 377 17.01 -16.91 13.92
CA GLU A 377 16.01 -17.78 14.52
C GLU A 377 15.12 -17.03 15.52
N ALA A 378 15.67 -16.07 16.26
CA ALA A 378 14.91 -15.22 17.17
C ALA A 378 14.03 -14.25 16.40
N ALA A 379 14.54 -13.68 15.31
CA ALA A 379 13.79 -12.79 14.43
C ALA A 379 12.55 -13.49 13.83
N ILE A 380 12.69 -14.74 13.39
CA ILE A 380 11.55 -15.49 12.85
C ILE A 380 10.56 -15.92 13.94
N ARG A 381 11.01 -16.25 15.18
CA ARG A 381 10.12 -16.50 16.32
C ARG A 381 9.32 -15.25 16.67
N PHE A 382 9.92 -14.07 16.58
CA PHE A 382 9.22 -12.81 16.80
C PHE A 382 8.12 -12.59 15.77
N ILE A 383 8.40 -12.82 14.48
CA ILE A 383 7.36 -12.77 13.42
C ILE A 383 6.26 -13.78 13.71
N ASP A 384 6.59 -15.04 14.06
CA ASP A 384 5.61 -16.09 14.36
C ASP A 384 4.64 -15.66 15.45
N LEU A 385 5.14 -15.04 16.52
CA LEU A 385 4.33 -14.54 17.62
C LEU A 385 3.45 -13.36 17.17
N VAL A 386 4.01 -12.36 16.50
CA VAL A 386 3.24 -11.18 16.05
C VAL A 386 2.15 -11.54 15.05
N TRP A 387 2.37 -12.57 14.20
CA TRP A 387 1.38 -13.04 13.23
C TRP A 387 0.30 -13.94 13.83
N SER A 388 0.50 -14.44 15.05
CA SER A 388 -0.46 -15.29 15.75
C SER A 388 -1.14 -14.63 16.94
N ASP A 389 -0.60 -13.53 17.46
CA ASP A 389 -1.10 -12.81 18.64
C ASP A 389 -1.67 -11.44 18.26
N THR A 390 -3.00 -11.37 18.24
CA THR A 390 -3.76 -10.16 17.91
C THR A 390 -3.44 -8.98 18.83
N ASP A 391 -3.29 -9.24 20.13
CA ASP A 391 -3.06 -8.18 21.12
C ASP A 391 -1.65 -7.60 20.97
N LEU A 392 -0.66 -8.46 20.69
CA LEU A 392 0.71 -8.02 20.42
C LEU A 392 0.79 -7.22 19.10
N ALA A 393 0.12 -7.69 18.06
CA ALA A 393 0.07 -7.00 16.78
C ALA A 393 -0.60 -5.62 16.92
N ASN A 394 -1.72 -5.51 17.64
CA ASN A 394 -2.39 -4.23 17.91
C ASN A 394 -1.56 -3.31 18.82
N LEU A 395 -0.83 -3.87 19.80
CA LEU A 395 0.11 -3.10 20.63
C LEU A 395 1.20 -2.45 19.78
N ILE A 396 1.80 -3.19 18.84
CA ILE A 396 2.82 -2.65 17.95
C ILE A 396 2.21 -1.66 16.96
N GLN A 397 1.00 -1.93 16.46
CA GLN A 397 0.34 -1.10 15.47
C GLN A 397 -0.20 0.20 16.06
N TRP A 398 -0.92 0.13 17.18
CA TRP A 398 -1.73 1.23 17.70
C TRP A 398 -1.30 1.73 19.09
N GLY A 399 -0.41 0.99 19.76
CA GLY A 399 0.08 1.33 21.09
C GLY A 399 -0.82 0.81 22.21
N ILE A 400 -0.88 1.55 23.32
CA ILE A 400 -1.53 1.16 24.57
C ILE A 400 -2.95 1.72 24.61
N GLU A 401 -3.94 0.85 24.85
CA GLU A 401 -5.33 1.24 25.04
C GLU A 401 -5.51 2.19 26.24
N GLY A 402 -6.36 3.18 26.08
CA GLY A 402 -6.61 4.23 27.07
C GLY A 402 -5.57 5.35 27.07
N GLU A 403 -4.42 5.17 26.41
CA GLU A 403 -3.35 6.15 26.29
C GLU A 403 -3.19 6.66 24.83
N HIS A 404 -3.05 5.75 23.88
CA HIS A 404 -2.83 6.07 22.48
C HIS A 404 -4.11 5.93 21.64
N TYR A 405 -4.98 5.01 22.02
CA TYR A 405 -6.29 4.81 21.43
C TYR A 405 -7.33 4.41 22.48
N VAL A 406 -8.61 4.51 22.13
CA VAL A 406 -9.75 3.95 22.86
C VAL A 406 -10.61 3.14 21.91
N MET A 407 -11.20 2.05 22.42
CA MET A 407 -12.18 1.27 21.69
C MET A 407 -13.49 2.06 21.59
N LEU A 408 -13.98 2.27 20.36
CA LEU A 408 -15.24 2.94 20.07
C LEU A 408 -16.36 1.93 19.75
N ASP A 409 -16.03 0.82 19.08
CA ASP A 409 -16.95 -0.29 18.81
C ASP A 409 -16.17 -1.61 18.75
N GLU A 410 -16.32 -2.43 19.79
CA GLU A 410 -15.67 -3.74 19.88
C GLU A 410 -16.15 -4.73 18.80
N SER A 411 -17.39 -4.59 18.33
CA SER A 411 -17.97 -5.56 17.38
C SER A 411 -17.27 -5.56 16.02
N ILE A 412 -16.61 -4.47 15.68
CA ILE A 412 -15.86 -4.30 14.42
C ILE A 412 -14.40 -3.89 14.63
N GLY A 413 -13.94 -3.84 15.89
CA GLY A 413 -12.57 -3.38 16.23
C GLY A 413 -12.31 -1.91 15.89
N TYR A 414 -13.35 -1.05 15.96
CA TYR A 414 -13.21 0.37 15.65
C TYR A 414 -12.64 1.14 16.83
N ILE A 415 -11.55 1.85 16.58
CA ILE A 415 -10.83 2.65 17.58
C ILE A 415 -10.75 4.12 17.15
N GLY A 416 -10.44 4.98 18.14
CA GLY A 416 -10.20 6.40 17.91
C GLY A 416 -9.27 6.97 18.97
N PHE A 417 -8.92 8.25 18.86
CA PHE A 417 -8.10 8.90 19.87
C PHE A 417 -8.86 9.08 21.18
N PRO A 418 -8.17 9.02 22.33
CA PRO A 418 -8.73 9.43 23.62
C PRO A 418 -9.20 10.90 23.59
N GLU A 419 -10.06 11.27 24.55
CA GLU A 419 -10.57 12.63 24.64
C GLU A 419 -9.43 13.67 24.75
N GLY A 420 -9.41 14.63 23.85
CA GLY A 420 -8.41 15.71 23.82
C GLY A 420 -7.08 15.33 23.17
N VAL A 421 -6.98 14.13 22.60
CA VAL A 421 -5.82 13.65 21.84
C VAL A 421 -6.17 13.61 20.36
N ASP A 422 -5.20 13.89 19.51
CA ASP A 422 -5.28 13.76 18.05
C ASP A 422 -3.97 13.22 17.48
N ALA A 423 -3.89 13.01 16.18
CA ALA A 423 -2.70 12.48 15.51
C ALA A 423 -1.43 13.32 15.73
N SER A 424 -1.56 14.61 16.05
CA SER A 424 -0.43 15.51 16.28
C SER A 424 0.02 15.56 17.74
N THR A 425 -0.83 15.15 18.65
CA THR A 425 -0.62 15.18 20.11
C THR A 425 -0.46 13.79 20.73
N SER A 426 -0.82 12.73 20.01
CA SER A 426 -0.57 11.36 20.42
C SER A 426 0.92 11.07 20.47
N GLY A 427 1.38 10.45 21.57
CA GLY A 427 2.75 9.98 21.71
C GLY A 427 3.09 8.80 20.79
N TYR A 428 2.05 8.09 20.31
CA TYR A 428 2.19 6.95 19.43
C TYR A 428 1.03 6.86 18.45
N TYR A 429 1.35 6.94 17.17
CA TYR A 429 0.40 6.77 16.08
C TYR A 429 1.13 6.29 14.83
N ASN A 430 1.01 5.00 14.50
CA ASN A 430 1.64 4.40 13.33
C ASN A 430 0.60 4.01 12.29
N THR A 431 0.67 4.63 11.13
CA THR A 431 -0.29 4.41 10.03
C THR A 431 0.18 3.42 8.98
N LEU A 432 1.40 2.86 9.10
CA LEU A 432 1.95 1.99 8.06
C LEU A 432 1.34 0.59 8.01
N GLY A 433 0.81 0.07 9.13
CA GLY A 433 -0.05 -1.11 9.11
C GLY A 433 0.57 -2.40 8.59
N LEU A 434 1.83 -2.68 8.90
CA LEU A 434 2.61 -3.75 8.27
C LEU A 434 2.83 -4.98 9.18
N TRP A 435 2.11 -5.07 10.29
CA TRP A 435 2.31 -6.09 11.31
C TRP A 435 1.18 -7.13 11.33
N GLY A 436 1.55 -8.40 11.47
CA GLY A 436 0.68 -9.48 11.86
C GLY A 436 -0.44 -9.83 10.87
N ASP A 437 -1.52 -10.35 11.43
CA ASP A 437 -2.76 -10.67 10.72
C ASP A 437 -3.66 -9.43 10.67
N THR A 438 -3.72 -8.77 9.52
CA THR A 438 -4.50 -7.53 9.37
C THR A 438 -6.00 -7.72 9.53
N ARG A 439 -6.51 -8.98 9.53
CA ARG A 439 -7.92 -9.26 9.80
C ARG A 439 -8.31 -9.00 11.25
N SER A 440 -7.33 -9.03 12.15
CA SER A 440 -7.51 -8.81 13.58
C SER A 440 -6.94 -7.48 14.07
N ILE A 441 -6.35 -6.69 13.17
CA ILE A 441 -5.90 -5.33 13.49
C ILE A 441 -7.10 -4.39 13.57
N TYR A 442 -7.13 -3.58 14.62
CA TYR A 442 -8.17 -2.57 14.82
C TYR A 442 -8.17 -1.52 13.72
N ILE A 443 -9.33 -0.93 13.45
CA ILE A 443 -9.55 0.03 12.38
C ILE A 443 -9.87 1.42 12.91
N TRP A 444 -9.36 2.46 12.26
CA TRP A 444 -9.65 3.87 12.56
C TRP A 444 -10.89 4.42 11.84
N THR A 445 -11.39 3.69 10.87
CA THR A 445 -12.52 4.13 10.04
C THR A 445 -13.52 2.99 9.94
N PRO A 446 -14.79 3.18 10.35
CA PRO A 446 -15.80 2.11 10.35
C PRO A 446 -16.38 1.82 8.95
N THR A 447 -15.74 2.31 7.89
CA THR A 447 -16.31 2.35 6.53
C THR A 447 -16.24 1.06 5.76
N SER A 448 -15.35 0.14 6.16
CA SER A 448 -15.34 -1.23 5.61
C SER A 448 -15.28 -2.22 6.76
N SER A 449 -16.25 -3.11 6.83
CA SER A 449 -16.15 -4.23 7.75
C SER A 449 -15.05 -5.19 7.31
N GLN A 450 -14.44 -5.92 8.26
CA GLN A 450 -13.53 -7.01 7.93
C GLN A 450 -14.20 -8.01 6.97
N ALA A 451 -15.51 -8.27 7.16
CA ALA A 451 -16.26 -9.14 6.28
C ALA A 451 -16.30 -8.66 4.81
N ASP A 452 -16.41 -7.35 4.57
CA ASP A 452 -16.37 -6.78 3.21
C ASP A 452 -15.00 -6.96 2.56
N ASN A 453 -13.93 -6.75 3.34
CA ASN A 453 -12.55 -6.95 2.87
C ASN A 453 -12.26 -8.43 2.60
N ASP A 454 -12.74 -9.33 3.45
CA ASP A 454 -12.61 -10.78 3.27
C ASP A 454 -13.39 -11.26 2.03
N ALA A 455 -14.59 -10.75 1.82
CA ALA A 455 -15.40 -11.06 0.64
C ALA A 455 -14.72 -10.58 -0.65
N TYR A 456 -14.18 -9.37 -0.66
CA TYR A 456 -13.42 -8.81 -1.78
C TYR A 456 -12.17 -9.66 -2.10
N SER A 457 -11.42 -10.02 -1.06
CA SER A 457 -10.22 -10.86 -1.21
C SER A 457 -10.57 -12.27 -1.68
N ALA A 458 -11.66 -12.86 -1.17
CA ALA A 458 -12.18 -14.16 -1.61
C ALA A 458 -12.64 -14.16 -3.07
N GLU A 459 -13.20 -13.06 -3.55
CA GLU A 459 -13.54 -12.85 -4.96
C GLU A 459 -12.24 -12.72 -5.80
N ALA A 460 -11.31 -11.87 -5.39
CA ALA A 460 -10.07 -11.60 -6.11
C ALA A 460 -9.21 -12.86 -6.35
N VAL A 461 -9.15 -13.77 -5.37
CA VAL A 461 -8.38 -15.02 -5.51
C VAL A 461 -8.97 -16.02 -6.52
N GLN A 462 -10.21 -15.79 -6.98
CA GLN A 462 -10.79 -16.58 -8.08
C GLN A 462 -10.24 -16.15 -9.45
N HIS A 463 -9.70 -14.94 -9.56
CA HIS A 463 -9.22 -14.31 -10.78
C HIS A 463 -7.73 -14.01 -10.68
N LYS A 464 -6.89 -15.05 -10.74
CA LYS A 464 -5.43 -14.94 -10.59
C LYS A 464 -4.75 -14.76 -11.95
N THR A 465 -3.80 -13.84 -12.00
CA THR A 465 -2.91 -13.72 -13.18
C THR A 465 -1.88 -14.85 -13.22
N GLN A 466 -1.27 -15.07 -14.37
CA GLN A 466 -0.23 -16.09 -14.55
C GLN A 466 1.15 -15.66 -14.01
N GLY A 467 1.27 -14.40 -13.56
CA GLY A 467 2.52 -13.85 -13.02
C GLY A 467 2.78 -14.14 -11.55
N ILE A 468 1.78 -14.70 -10.83
CA ILE A 468 1.92 -14.94 -9.39
C ILE A 468 3.06 -15.92 -9.10
N GLY A 469 3.93 -15.54 -8.17
CA GLY A 469 5.11 -16.33 -7.78
C GLY A 469 6.27 -16.23 -8.77
N ILE A 470 6.18 -15.36 -9.78
CA ILE A 470 7.24 -15.11 -10.76
C ILE A 470 7.84 -13.73 -10.52
N SER A 471 9.15 -13.66 -10.37
CA SER A 471 9.90 -12.41 -10.21
C SER A 471 10.66 -12.04 -11.49
N TYR A 472 10.83 -10.74 -11.73
CA TYR A 472 11.58 -10.21 -12.87
C TYR A 472 12.78 -9.39 -12.41
N SER A 473 13.98 -9.72 -12.93
CA SER A 473 15.18 -8.92 -12.73
C SER A 473 15.44 -8.00 -13.93
N MET A 474 15.53 -6.71 -13.68
CA MET A 474 15.85 -5.70 -14.71
C MET A 474 17.36 -5.53 -14.94
N ALA A 475 18.21 -6.36 -14.33
CA ALA A 475 19.67 -6.21 -14.35
C ALA A 475 20.27 -6.20 -15.77
N ASN A 476 19.67 -6.95 -16.71
CA ASN A 476 20.14 -7.04 -18.10
C ASN A 476 19.77 -5.80 -18.95
N VAL A 477 18.79 -5.02 -18.51
CA VAL A 477 18.12 -3.95 -19.31
C VAL A 477 18.01 -2.62 -18.56
N THR A 478 18.88 -2.41 -17.57
CA THR A 478 18.85 -1.22 -16.69
C THR A 478 18.87 0.10 -17.46
N ASN A 479 19.65 0.19 -18.54
CA ASN A 479 19.76 1.41 -19.34
C ASN A 479 18.46 1.68 -20.13
N GLU A 480 17.86 0.64 -20.70
CA GLU A 480 16.60 0.70 -21.43
C GLU A 480 15.45 1.08 -20.49
N VAL A 481 15.39 0.48 -19.30
CA VAL A 481 14.39 0.81 -18.27
C VAL A 481 14.51 2.27 -17.84
N ALA A 482 15.73 2.78 -17.62
CA ALA A 482 15.93 4.19 -17.29
C ALA A 482 15.51 5.14 -18.43
N ALA A 483 15.80 4.76 -19.68
CA ALA A 483 15.37 5.53 -20.85
C ALA A 483 13.84 5.51 -21.02
N LEU A 484 13.20 4.36 -20.81
CA LEU A 484 11.74 4.20 -20.85
C LEU A 484 11.07 5.03 -19.76
N SER A 485 11.59 5.02 -18.52
CA SER A 485 11.07 5.85 -17.43
C SER A 485 11.06 7.33 -17.79
N ALA A 486 12.12 7.81 -18.46
CA ALA A 486 12.20 9.20 -18.91
C ALA A 486 11.16 9.52 -20.00
N VAL A 487 10.92 8.59 -20.95
CA VAL A 487 9.89 8.74 -21.97
C VAL A 487 8.49 8.75 -21.34
N VAL A 488 8.20 7.82 -20.45
CA VAL A 488 6.91 7.76 -19.74
C VAL A 488 6.65 9.04 -18.95
N ALA A 489 7.62 9.52 -18.18
CA ALA A 489 7.51 10.77 -17.43
C ALA A 489 7.30 12.00 -18.35
N GLN A 490 7.76 11.96 -19.59
CA GLN A 490 7.56 13.04 -20.56
C GLN A 490 6.15 13.06 -21.17
N TYR A 491 5.59 11.90 -21.52
CA TYR A 491 4.38 11.81 -22.35
C TYR A 491 3.12 11.48 -21.54
N VAL A 492 3.20 10.55 -20.59
CA VAL A 492 2.03 10.03 -19.85
C VAL A 492 1.27 11.12 -19.12
N PRO A 493 1.90 12.09 -18.41
CA PRO A 493 1.14 13.15 -17.72
C PRO A 493 0.22 13.94 -18.65
N ALA A 494 0.67 14.25 -19.85
CA ALA A 494 -0.15 15.00 -20.80
C ALA A 494 -1.23 14.15 -21.46
N LEU A 495 -0.93 12.88 -21.76
CA LEU A 495 -1.89 11.94 -22.35
C LEU A 495 -2.97 11.55 -21.34
N GLU A 496 -2.59 11.10 -20.14
CA GLU A 496 -3.54 10.62 -19.13
C GLU A 496 -4.26 11.75 -18.37
N SER A 497 -3.85 13.00 -18.52
CA SER A 497 -4.67 14.14 -18.12
C SER A 497 -5.75 14.50 -19.14
N GLY A 498 -5.69 13.94 -20.36
CA GLY A 498 -6.56 14.29 -21.49
C GLY A 498 -6.25 15.67 -22.09
N SER A 499 -5.17 16.36 -21.67
CA SER A 499 -4.90 17.75 -22.08
C SER A 499 -4.41 17.91 -23.50
N VAL A 500 -3.85 16.85 -24.10
CA VAL A 500 -3.26 16.88 -25.45
C VAL A 500 -4.10 16.15 -26.49
N ASP A 501 -3.85 16.46 -27.75
CA ASP A 501 -4.45 15.76 -28.89
C ASP A 501 -3.81 14.37 -29.05
N ILE A 502 -4.63 13.32 -28.96
CA ILE A 502 -4.17 11.93 -28.98
C ILE A 502 -3.58 11.58 -30.35
N ASP A 503 -4.21 12.01 -31.46
CA ASP A 503 -3.79 11.68 -32.82
C ASP A 503 -2.37 12.18 -33.12
N THR A 504 -1.96 13.24 -32.43
CA THR A 504 -0.63 13.84 -32.57
C THR A 504 0.36 13.25 -31.56
N TYR A 505 0.01 13.27 -30.26
CA TYR A 505 0.95 12.93 -29.17
C TYR A 505 1.17 11.43 -28.99
N TYR A 506 0.14 10.63 -29.17
CA TYR A 506 0.24 9.18 -28.96
C TYR A 506 1.21 8.49 -29.94
N PRO A 507 1.19 8.75 -31.27
CA PRO A 507 2.19 8.17 -32.16
C PRO A 507 3.63 8.58 -31.82
N GLU A 508 3.85 9.82 -31.38
CA GLU A 508 5.17 10.28 -30.95
C GLU A 508 5.63 9.51 -29.70
N PHE A 509 4.74 9.32 -28.70
CA PHE A 509 5.01 8.54 -27.51
C PHE A 509 5.41 7.10 -27.84
N ILE A 510 4.63 6.39 -28.66
CA ILE A 510 4.94 5.00 -29.05
C ILE A 510 6.28 4.91 -29.78
N ASN A 511 6.57 5.85 -30.68
CA ASN A 511 7.86 5.89 -31.38
C ASN A 511 9.02 6.14 -30.38
N ALA A 512 8.82 6.99 -29.37
CA ALA A 512 9.82 7.25 -28.34
C ALA A 512 10.06 6.01 -27.47
N LEU A 513 9.02 5.26 -27.08
CA LEU A 513 9.14 4.01 -26.33
C LEU A 513 9.94 2.96 -27.13
N ARG A 514 9.66 2.81 -28.41
CA ARG A 514 10.42 1.88 -29.28
C ARG A 514 11.88 2.30 -29.41
N ALA A 515 12.13 3.59 -29.56
CA ALA A 515 13.49 4.12 -29.62
C ALA A 515 14.25 3.95 -28.29
N ALA A 516 13.55 3.96 -27.15
CA ALA A 516 14.10 3.72 -25.83
C ALA A 516 14.31 2.21 -25.50
N GLY A 517 13.84 1.30 -26.36
CA GLY A 517 14.12 -0.13 -26.25
C GLY A 517 13.03 -0.96 -25.58
N ILE A 518 11.75 -0.55 -25.63
CA ILE A 518 10.66 -1.29 -24.98
C ILE A 518 10.57 -2.74 -25.46
N ASP A 519 10.77 -2.99 -26.74
CA ASP A 519 10.73 -4.34 -27.29
C ASP A 519 11.84 -5.23 -26.71
N THR A 520 13.02 -4.67 -26.43
CA THR A 520 14.14 -5.37 -25.79
C THR A 520 13.79 -5.75 -24.36
N VAL A 521 13.22 -4.81 -23.60
CA VAL A 521 12.82 -5.04 -22.21
C VAL A 521 11.71 -6.09 -22.11
N ILE A 522 10.69 -6.02 -22.98
CA ILE A 522 9.61 -7.01 -23.03
C ILE A 522 10.15 -8.41 -23.40
N ALA A 523 11.08 -8.48 -24.35
CA ALA A 523 11.68 -9.77 -24.74
C ALA A 523 12.54 -10.38 -23.63
N ASP A 524 13.31 -9.57 -22.87
CA ASP A 524 14.07 -10.05 -21.71
C ASP A 524 13.12 -10.52 -20.60
N LYS A 525 12.05 -9.76 -20.33
CA LYS A 525 11.04 -10.13 -19.35
C LYS A 525 10.32 -11.44 -19.71
N GLN A 526 9.92 -11.61 -20.98
CA GLN A 526 9.31 -12.82 -21.48
C GLN A 526 10.24 -14.04 -21.31
N ALA A 527 11.52 -13.87 -21.62
CA ALA A 527 12.48 -14.96 -21.50
C ALA A 527 12.65 -15.41 -20.03
N GLN A 528 12.70 -14.46 -19.08
CA GLN A 528 12.78 -14.80 -17.66
C GLN A 528 11.48 -15.45 -17.16
N PHE A 529 10.32 -14.94 -17.60
CA PHE A 529 9.03 -15.53 -17.30
C PHE A 529 8.92 -16.96 -17.80
N ASP A 530 9.27 -17.23 -19.05
CA ASP A 530 9.16 -18.56 -19.65
C ASP A 530 10.00 -19.60 -18.92
N VAL A 531 11.19 -19.23 -18.42
CA VAL A 531 12.04 -20.11 -17.60
C VAL A 531 11.35 -20.47 -16.28
N GLN A 532 10.78 -19.48 -15.56
CA GLN A 532 10.13 -19.70 -14.26
C GLN A 532 8.75 -20.36 -14.42
N TYR A 533 8.03 -20.05 -15.50
CA TYR A 533 6.72 -20.64 -15.82
C TYR A 533 6.82 -22.09 -16.33
N GLY A 534 8.03 -22.56 -16.62
CA GLY A 534 8.29 -23.95 -17.03
C GLY A 534 7.99 -24.24 -18.52
N LYS A 535 8.17 -23.25 -19.39
CA LYS A 535 8.07 -23.38 -20.84
C LYS A 535 9.41 -23.64 -21.50
#